data_8cd0d66589e409909cee1e381dbda47a
#
_entry.id   8cd0d66589e409909cee1e381dbda47a
#
_cell.length_a   1.000
_cell.length_b   1.000
_cell.length_c   1.000
_cell.angle_alpha   90.00
_cell.angle_beta   90.00
_cell.angle_gamma   90.00
#
_symmetry.space_group_name_H-M   'P 1'
#
loop_
_entity.id
_entity.type
_entity.pdbx_description
1 polymer ?
#
loop_
_entity_poly.entity_id
_entity_poly.type
_entity_poly.pdbx_seq_one_letter_code
_entity_poly.pdbx_strand_id
1 'polypeptide(L)'
;MAGYVLKIVIENTHPPVWRRVLVPDKISFGMLHRILQILFGWNGSHLHEFRLPGKDLSIGPLEFHDGDRDMLDEDDTMLEEIIAPGESIRYIYDFGDNWIHKIIFENIDETCDSRYPILIKFKSDNFAEDSGGVYASQEPVSYTHLTLPTTERV
;
A
#
# COMPACT_ATOMS: atom_id res chain seq x y z
N MET A 1 7.84 20.26 8.85
CA MET A 1 7.29 19.22 7.96
C MET A 1 7.01 17.98 8.78
N ALA A 2 5.89 17.35 8.57
CA ALA A 2 5.54 16.15 9.29
C ALA A 2 5.62 14.92 8.37
N GLY A 3 5.60 13.74 8.97
CA GLY A 3 5.51 12.49 8.25
C GLY A 3 4.44 11.62 8.85
N TYR A 4 3.94 10.69 8.06
CA TYR A 4 2.91 9.75 8.50
C TYR A 4 3.53 8.36 8.60
N VAL A 5 3.34 7.72 9.74
CA VAL A 5 3.78 6.35 9.93
C VAL A 5 2.64 5.43 9.55
N LEU A 6 2.87 4.63 8.51
CA LEU A 6 1.88 3.70 7.98
C LEU A 6 2.40 2.28 8.12
N LYS A 7 1.53 1.37 8.56
CA LYS A 7 1.82 -0.05 8.53
C LYS A 7 0.91 -0.70 7.51
N ILE A 8 1.50 -1.40 6.56
CA ILE A 8 0.78 -2.02 5.47
C ILE A 8 0.95 -3.53 5.56
N VAL A 9 -0.17 -4.25 5.69
CA VAL A 9 -0.18 -5.71 5.86
C VAL A 9 -0.94 -6.31 4.70
N ILE A 10 -0.35 -7.30 4.02
CA ILE A 10 -1.10 -8.10 3.05
C ILE A 10 -2.00 -9.03 3.85
N GLU A 11 -3.32 -8.90 3.67
CA GLU A 11 -4.29 -9.65 4.46
C GLU A 11 -4.19 -11.15 4.20
N ASN A 12 -4.46 -11.93 5.24
CA ASN A 12 -4.50 -13.39 5.19
C ASN A 12 -3.18 -14.07 4.86
N THR A 13 -2.07 -13.43 5.16
CA THR A 13 -0.75 -14.04 4.98
C THR A 13 -0.25 -14.66 6.28
N HIS A 14 0.39 -15.84 6.18
CA HIS A 14 0.93 -16.58 7.32
C HIS A 14 2.27 -17.19 6.95
N PRO A 15 3.38 -16.72 7.47
CA PRO A 15 3.52 -15.60 8.40
C PRO A 15 3.13 -14.29 7.74
N PRO A 16 2.76 -13.29 8.55
CA PRO A 16 2.30 -12.01 7.98
C PRO A 16 3.37 -11.33 7.14
N VAL A 17 2.95 -10.82 6.00
CA VAL A 17 3.78 -9.98 5.14
C VAL A 17 3.39 -8.54 5.37
N TRP A 18 4.30 -7.73 5.90
CA TRP A 18 3.97 -6.34 6.19
C TRP A 18 5.18 -5.43 6.06
N ARG A 19 4.88 -4.13 5.91
CA ARG A 19 5.86 -3.06 5.81
C ARG A 19 5.42 -1.91 6.70
N ARG A 20 6.34 -1.30 7.41
CA ARG A 20 6.09 -0.05 8.13
C ARG A 20 6.93 1.03 7.48
N VAL A 21 6.30 2.11 7.07
CA VAL A 21 6.95 3.15 6.29
C VAL A 21 6.60 4.53 6.85
N LEU A 22 7.57 5.43 6.81
CA LEU A 22 7.36 6.84 7.09
C LEU A 22 7.26 7.55 5.75
N VAL A 23 6.12 8.19 5.49
CA VAL A 23 5.90 8.95 4.26
C VAL A 23 5.76 10.43 4.59
N PRO A 24 6.18 11.33 3.69
CA PRO A 24 5.98 12.75 3.91
C PRO A 24 4.49 13.08 4.00
N ASP A 25 4.14 14.13 4.73
CA ASP A 25 2.77 14.61 4.78
C ASP A 25 2.33 15.14 3.41
N LYS A 26 1.03 15.37 3.26
CA LYS A 26 0.43 15.88 2.01
C LYS A 26 0.69 14.93 0.84
N ILE A 27 0.63 13.64 1.13
CA ILE A 27 0.82 12.62 0.09
C ILE A 27 -0.53 12.32 -0.56
N SER A 28 -0.55 12.26 -1.90
CA SER A 28 -1.73 11.83 -2.64
C SER A 28 -1.85 10.32 -2.63
N PHE A 29 -3.05 9.80 -2.89
CA PHE A 29 -3.23 8.37 -3.02
C PHE A 29 -2.50 7.82 -4.25
N GLY A 30 -2.36 8.61 -5.31
CA GLY A 30 -1.57 8.19 -6.47
C GLY A 30 -0.11 8.00 -6.12
N MET A 31 0.46 8.89 -5.30
CA MET A 31 1.82 8.72 -4.83
C MET A 31 1.93 7.52 -3.88
N LEU A 32 0.93 7.34 -3.01
CA LEU A 32 0.91 6.19 -2.11
C LEU A 32 0.87 4.89 -2.89
N HIS A 33 0.09 4.82 -3.97
CA HIS A 33 0.07 3.66 -4.85
C HIS A 33 1.48 3.33 -5.36
N ARG A 34 2.23 4.33 -5.81
CA ARG A 34 3.60 4.12 -6.31
C ARG A 34 4.52 3.61 -5.22
N ILE A 35 4.39 4.16 -4.01
CA ILE A 35 5.17 3.71 -2.87
C ILE A 35 4.87 2.25 -2.56
N LEU A 36 3.60 1.87 -2.57
CA LEU A 36 3.19 0.49 -2.30
C LEU A 36 3.74 -0.48 -3.34
N GLN A 37 3.75 -0.08 -4.61
CA GLN A 37 4.33 -0.90 -5.66
C GLN A 37 5.80 -1.20 -5.39
N ILE A 38 6.53 -0.20 -4.95
CA ILE A 38 7.96 -0.36 -4.63
C ILE A 38 8.14 -1.22 -3.38
N LEU A 39 7.35 -0.95 -2.34
CA LEU A 39 7.47 -1.66 -1.07
C LEU A 39 7.24 -3.15 -1.20
N PHE A 40 6.32 -3.56 -2.05
CA PHE A 40 5.95 -4.96 -2.19
C PHE A 40 6.49 -5.62 -3.45
N GLY A 41 7.25 -4.86 -4.24
CA GLY A 41 7.86 -5.42 -5.44
C GLY A 41 6.88 -5.70 -6.57
N TRP A 42 5.73 -5.03 -6.59
CA TRP A 42 4.79 -5.14 -7.69
C TRP A 42 5.28 -4.31 -8.87
N ASN A 43 4.88 -4.67 -10.08
CA ASN A 43 5.35 -3.98 -11.29
C ASN A 43 4.33 -3.04 -11.92
N GLY A 44 3.18 -2.85 -11.27
CA GLY A 44 2.19 -1.90 -11.73
C GLY A 44 1.40 -2.35 -12.96
N SER A 45 1.47 -3.62 -13.33
CA SER A 45 0.84 -4.11 -14.56
C SER A 45 -0.65 -4.39 -14.41
N HIS A 46 -1.19 -4.29 -13.21
CA HIS A 46 -2.60 -4.61 -12.93
C HIS A 46 -3.35 -3.41 -12.37
N LEU A 47 -4.67 -3.49 -12.42
CA LEU A 47 -5.54 -2.45 -11.87
C LEU A 47 -5.47 -2.45 -10.35
N HIS A 48 -5.77 -1.32 -9.77
CA HIS A 48 -5.75 -1.12 -8.32
C HIS A 48 -6.81 -0.12 -7.90
N GLU A 49 -7.16 -0.17 -6.61
CA GLU A 49 -8.00 0.87 -6.00
C GLU A 49 -7.82 0.85 -4.49
N PHE A 50 -8.16 1.99 -3.86
CA PHE A 50 -8.27 2.07 -2.41
C PHE A 50 -9.74 2.04 -2.05
N ARG A 51 -10.10 1.35 -0.97
CA ARG A 51 -11.47 1.27 -0.48
C ARG A 51 -11.54 1.62 0.99
N LEU A 52 -12.56 2.41 1.35
CA LEU A 52 -12.82 2.73 2.74
C LEU A 52 -13.71 1.66 3.35
N PRO A 53 -13.33 1.07 4.51
CA PRO A 53 -14.17 0.10 5.16
C PRO A 53 -15.51 0.71 5.55
N GLY A 54 -16.59 -0.02 5.27
CA GLY A 54 -17.92 0.42 5.65
C GLY A 54 -18.52 1.52 4.81
N LYS A 55 -17.85 1.93 3.75
CA LYS A 55 -18.38 2.95 2.84
C LYS A 55 -18.27 2.48 1.40
N ASP A 56 -19.21 2.93 0.57
CA ASP A 56 -19.21 2.62 -0.84
C ASP A 56 -18.41 3.69 -1.59
N LEU A 57 -17.17 3.86 -1.20
CA LEU A 57 -16.29 4.88 -1.75
C LEU A 57 -14.96 4.25 -2.10
N SER A 58 -14.51 4.51 -3.33
CA SER A 58 -13.21 4.06 -3.83
C SER A 58 -12.35 5.25 -4.24
N ILE A 59 -11.05 5.06 -4.21
CA ILE A 59 -10.08 6.05 -4.69
C ILE A 59 -9.17 5.33 -5.66
N GLY A 60 -9.05 5.84 -6.86
CA GLY A 60 -8.23 5.19 -7.88
C GLY A 60 -8.16 6.00 -9.15
N PRO A 61 -7.63 5.39 -10.23
CA PRO A 61 -7.56 6.05 -11.53
C PRO A 61 -8.98 6.22 -12.09
N LEU A 62 -9.39 7.45 -12.34
CA LEU A 62 -10.75 7.71 -12.83
C LEU A 62 -11.02 7.09 -14.19
N GLU A 63 -10.01 6.88 -15.00
CA GLU A 63 -10.18 6.27 -16.31
C GLU A 63 -10.70 4.83 -16.26
N PHE A 64 -10.63 4.20 -15.10
CA PHE A 64 -11.13 2.84 -14.91
C PHE A 64 -12.38 2.79 -14.05
N HIS A 65 -13.04 3.93 -13.86
CA HIS A 65 -14.25 4.01 -13.05
C HIS A 65 -15.40 3.29 -13.77
N ASP A 66 -16.05 2.39 -13.08
CA ASP A 66 -17.12 1.58 -13.68
C ASP A 66 -18.52 2.20 -13.58
N GLY A 67 -18.64 3.31 -12.87
CA GLY A 67 -19.89 4.02 -12.75
C GLY A 67 -20.84 3.52 -11.68
N ASP A 68 -20.53 2.43 -11.02
CA ASP A 68 -21.42 1.81 -10.06
C ASP A 68 -21.29 2.32 -8.63
N ARG A 69 -20.21 3.04 -8.33
CA ARG A 69 -19.98 3.61 -7.01
C ARG A 69 -19.17 4.88 -7.14
N ASP A 70 -19.19 5.64 -6.05
CA ASP A 70 -18.42 6.87 -6.01
C ASP A 70 -16.92 6.55 -6.04
N MET A 71 -16.19 7.25 -6.89
CA MET A 71 -14.75 7.11 -6.98
C MET A 71 -14.11 8.48 -7.02
N LEU A 72 -13.11 8.68 -6.16
CA LEU A 72 -12.30 9.88 -6.15
C LEU A 72 -11.02 9.66 -6.95
N ASP A 73 -10.53 10.74 -7.56
CA ASP A 73 -9.29 10.70 -8.32
C ASP A 73 -8.12 10.57 -7.35
N GLU A 74 -7.33 9.50 -7.50
CA GLU A 74 -6.22 9.24 -6.61
C GLU A 74 -5.15 10.32 -6.67
N ASP A 75 -5.00 11.01 -7.79
CA ASP A 75 -3.98 12.06 -7.93
C ASP A 75 -4.41 13.37 -7.30
N ASP A 76 -5.71 13.55 -7.07
CA ASP A 76 -6.26 14.78 -6.49
C ASP A 76 -6.70 14.62 -5.05
N THR A 77 -6.60 13.43 -4.48
CA THR A 77 -7.07 13.16 -3.12
C THR A 77 -5.87 12.87 -2.23
N MET A 78 -5.76 13.60 -1.14
CA MET A 78 -4.67 13.42 -0.18
C MET A 78 -5.06 12.45 0.91
N LEU A 79 -4.08 11.72 1.42
CA LEU A 79 -4.32 10.72 2.47
C LEU A 79 -5.02 11.31 3.67
N GLU A 80 -4.58 12.48 4.12
CA GLU A 80 -5.13 13.13 5.31
C GLU A 80 -6.55 13.62 5.16
N GLU A 81 -7.05 13.73 3.92
CA GLU A 81 -8.44 14.11 3.68
C GLU A 81 -9.39 12.94 3.94
N ILE A 82 -8.87 11.72 3.97
CA ILE A 82 -9.68 10.51 3.99
C ILE A 82 -9.58 9.78 5.32
N ILE A 83 -8.37 9.63 5.86
CA ILE A 83 -8.17 8.93 7.13
C ILE A 83 -7.30 9.75 8.07
N ALA A 84 -7.48 9.49 9.36
CA ALA A 84 -6.73 10.11 10.44
C ALA A 84 -5.96 9.04 11.19
N PRO A 85 -4.98 9.43 12.06
CA PRO A 85 -4.26 8.45 12.86
C PRO A 85 -5.22 7.54 13.64
N GLY A 86 -4.93 6.24 13.62
CA GLY A 86 -5.76 5.22 14.24
C GLY A 86 -6.75 4.59 13.28
N GLU A 87 -6.94 5.16 12.10
CA GLU A 87 -7.84 4.61 11.09
C GLU A 87 -7.10 3.80 10.05
N SER A 88 -7.84 3.07 9.23
CA SER A 88 -7.26 2.25 8.20
C SER A 88 -8.06 2.31 6.92
N ILE A 89 -7.41 1.92 5.83
CA ILE A 89 -8.01 1.83 4.51
C ILE A 89 -7.43 0.59 3.82
N ARG A 90 -8.13 0.05 2.84
CA ARG A 90 -7.64 -1.08 2.07
C ARG A 90 -7.16 -0.65 0.71
N TYR A 91 -6.10 -1.28 0.25
CA TYR A 91 -5.56 -1.12 -1.08
C TYR A 91 -5.62 -2.48 -1.78
N ILE A 92 -6.34 -2.57 -2.88
CA ILE A 92 -6.48 -3.80 -3.63
C ILE A 92 -5.69 -3.67 -4.92
N TYR A 93 -4.74 -4.57 -5.11
CA TYR A 93 -3.93 -4.63 -6.31
C TYR A 93 -4.22 -5.93 -7.05
N ASP A 94 -4.45 -5.83 -8.36
CA ASP A 94 -4.74 -6.97 -9.23
C ASP A 94 -6.06 -7.62 -8.85
N PHE A 95 -7.14 -7.19 -9.49
CA PHE A 95 -8.47 -7.67 -9.16
C PHE A 95 -8.66 -9.16 -9.44
N GLY A 96 -7.82 -9.76 -10.30
CA GLY A 96 -7.83 -11.20 -10.52
C GLY A 96 -7.24 -11.97 -9.33
N ASP A 97 -6.01 -11.62 -8.94
CA ASP A 97 -5.32 -12.24 -7.80
C ASP A 97 -5.80 -11.68 -6.46
N ASN A 98 -6.25 -10.44 -6.47
CA ASN A 98 -6.88 -9.80 -5.32
C ASN A 98 -5.96 -9.67 -4.11
N TRP A 99 -4.83 -9.00 -4.30
CA TRP A 99 -3.90 -8.72 -3.21
C TRP A 99 -4.44 -7.56 -2.37
N ILE A 100 -4.99 -7.88 -1.21
CA ILE A 100 -5.59 -6.89 -0.32
C ILE A 100 -4.57 -6.47 0.73
N HIS A 101 -4.27 -5.17 0.76
CA HIS A 101 -3.33 -4.59 1.71
C HIS A 101 -4.13 -3.73 2.68
N LYS A 102 -4.01 -4.00 3.97
CA LYS A 102 -4.59 -3.14 5.00
C LYS A 102 -3.56 -2.07 5.34
N ILE A 103 -3.92 -0.82 5.16
CA ILE A 103 -3.07 0.31 5.46
C ILE A 103 -3.56 0.94 6.76
N ILE A 104 -2.73 0.90 7.78
CA ILE A 104 -3.04 1.47 9.09
C ILE A 104 -2.25 2.74 9.25
N PHE A 105 -2.94 3.84 9.49
CA PHE A 105 -2.32 5.13 9.79
C PHE A 105 -1.99 5.13 11.28
N GLU A 106 -0.75 4.82 11.63
CA GLU A 106 -0.39 4.61 13.03
C GLU A 106 -0.26 5.90 13.80
N ASN A 107 0.52 6.84 13.28
CA ASN A 107 0.74 8.12 13.95
C ASN A 107 1.40 9.12 13.01
N ILE A 108 1.47 10.37 13.49
CA ILE A 108 2.15 11.45 12.79
C ILE A 108 3.49 11.68 13.48
N ASP A 109 4.56 11.73 12.69
CA ASP A 109 5.89 12.06 13.20
C ASP A 109 6.15 13.54 12.89
N GLU A 110 6.05 14.37 13.92
CA GLU A 110 6.23 15.81 13.77
C GLU A 110 7.68 16.21 13.52
N THR A 111 8.62 15.30 13.73
CA THR A 111 10.04 15.58 13.56
C THR A 111 10.59 15.14 12.21
N CYS A 112 9.74 14.62 11.35
CA CYS A 112 10.15 14.16 10.03
C CYS A 112 10.64 15.34 9.19
N ASP A 113 11.83 15.20 8.63
CA ASP A 113 12.39 16.20 7.73
C ASP A 113 12.73 15.60 6.36
N SER A 114 12.31 14.39 6.10
CA SER A 114 12.57 13.72 4.84
C SER A 114 11.47 14.03 3.83
N ARG A 115 11.88 14.24 2.59
CA ARG A 115 10.96 14.39 1.47
C ARG A 115 10.63 13.07 0.82
N TYR A 116 11.28 12.00 1.24
CA TYR A 116 11.18 10.69 0.61
C TYR A 116 10.67 9.68 1.60
N PRO A 117 9.95 8.65 1.13
CA PRO A 117 9.53 7.57 2.02
C PRO A 117 10.73 6.85 2.61
N ILE A 118 10.59 6.42 3.86
CA ILE A 118 11.63 5.68 4.56
C ILE A 118 11.01 4.38 5.06
N LEU A 119 11.57 3.25 4.62
CA LEU A 119 11.16 1.96 5.15
C LEU A 119 11.71 1.81 6.56
N ILE A 120 10.83 1.76 7.55
CA ILE A 120 11.22 1.66 8.95
C ILE A 120 11.48 0.21 9.32
N LYS A 121 10.58 -0.69 8.94
CA LYS A 121 10.67 -2.09 9.31
C LYS A 121 9.80 -2.92 8.38
N PHE A 122 10.17 -4.17 8.20
CA PHE A 122 9.38 -5.08 7.38
C PHE A 122 9.48 -6.50 7.91
N LYS A 123 8.55 -7.34 7.49
CA LYS A 123 8.58 -8.76 7.81
C LYS A 123 8.11 -9.55 6.62
N SER A 124 8.85 -10.60 6.30
CA SER A 124 8.57 -11.60 5.28
C SER A 124 8.72 -11.08 3.85
N ASP A 125 9.12 -11.95 2.97
CA ASP A 125 9.17 -11.68 1.54
C ASP A 125 7.77 -11.65 0.97
N ASN A 126 7.61 -10.93 -0.13
CA ASN A 126 6.34 -10.85 -0.80
C ASN A 126 6.16 -12.00 -1.80
N PHE A 127 4.93 -12.14 -2.31
CA PHE A 127 4.60 -13.13 -3.33
C PHE A 127 4.96 -12.60 -4.71
N ALA A 128 5.09 -13.52 -5.68
CA ALA A 128 5.37 -13.13 -7.05
C ALA A 128 4.11 -12.55 -7.71
N GLU A 129 4.30 -11.71 -8.72
CA GLU A 129 3.21 -11.23 -9.56
C GLU A 129 2.51 -12.43 -10.20
N ASP A 130 1.20 -12.31 -10.38
CA ASP A 130 0.39 -13.31 -11.07
C ASP A 130 0.50 -14.72 -10.48
N SER A 131 0.76 -14.82 -9.18
CA SER A 131 0.89 -16.13 -8.53
C SER A 131 -0.46 -16.70 -8.09
N GLY A 132 -1.57 -16.00 -8.35
CA GLY A 132 -2.91 -16.52 -8.08
C GLY A 132 -3.53 -16.05 -6.79
N GLY A 133 -2.89 -15.13 -6.06
CA GLY A 133 -3.41 -14.61 -4.81
C GLY A 133 -2.94 -15.40 -3.60
N VAL A 134 -3.36 -14.96 -2.42
CA VAL A 134 -2.88 -15.51 -1.14
C VAL A 134 -3.17 -17.01 -1.05
N TYR A 135 -4.35 -17.42 -1.47
CA TYR A 135 -4.77 -18.80 -1.26
C TYR A 135 -4.19 -19.78 -2.30
N ALA A 136 -3.68 -19.27 -3.41
CA ALA A 136 -3.01 -20.10 -4.40
C ALA A 136 -1.52 -20.21 -4.13
N SER A 137 -0.91 -19.17 -3.53
CA SER A 137 0.52 -19.12 -3.23
C SER A 137 0.70 -19.10 -1.73
N GLN A 138 0.88 -20.28 -1.15
CA GLN A 138 0.99 -20.40 0.30
C GLN A 138 2.31 -19.88 0.83
N GLU A 139 3.33 -19.81 0.01
CA GLU A 139 4.66 -19.42 0.46
C GLU A 139 5.17 -18.24 -0.36
N PRO A 140 5.70 -17.20 0.33
CA PRO A 140 6.31 -16.08 -0.37
C PRO A 140 7.52 -16.54 -1.19
N VAL A 141 7.77 -15.81 -2.28
CA VAL A 141 8.99 -16.02 -3.03
C VAL A 141 10.16 -15.51 -2.21
N SER A 142 11.21 -16.31 -2.13
CA SER A 142 12.40 -15.88 -1.41
C SER A 142 13.27 -15.00 -2.30
N TYR A 143 13.57 -13.83 -1.81
CA TYR A 143 14.42 -12.89 -2.53
C TYR A 143 15.71 -12.64 -1.82
N THR A 144 16.29 -13.70 -1.33
CA THR A 144 17.51 -13.55 -0.55
C THR A 144 18.59 -12.78 -1.30
N HIS A 145 18.47 -12.76 -2.55
CA HIS A 145 19.37 -12.03 -3.41
C HIS A 145 18.85 -10.65 -3.75
N LEU A 146 17.84 -10.28 -3.25
CA LEU A 146 17.21 -9.16 -3.76
C LEU A 146 17.43 -7.97 -3.06
N THR A 147 17.56 -7.84 -3.03
CA THR A 147 17.56 -6.99 -2.68
C THR A 147 17.09 -6.06 -2.72
N LEU A 148 16.74 -5.86 -2.40
CA LEU A 148 16.19 -4.98 -2.40
C LEU A 148 16.80 -4.16 -2.19
N PRO A 149 16.86 -4.00 -2.60
CA PRO A 149 17.38 -3.20 -2.36
C PRO A 149 17.04 -2.36 -1.59
N THR A 150 16.93 -2.20 -1.50
CA THR A 150 16.57 -1.60 -0.97
C THR A 150 16.38 -1.61 -0.09
N THR A 151 16.25 -1.84 0.03
CA THR A 151 15.95 -1.84 0.91
C THR A 151 16.50 -2.31 1.68
N GLU A 152 16.97 -2.73 1.51
CA GLU A 152 17.30 -3.19 2.08
C GLU A 152 17.84 -2.89 2.68
N ARG A 153 18.03 -2.68 2.65
CA ARG A 153 18.37 -2.43 3.15
C ARG A 153 18.32 -1.46 3.50
N VAL A 154 18.00 -1.04 3.41
CA VAL A 154 17.86 -0.12 3.71
C VAL A 154 17.78 0.06 4.62
#